data_02bc732b957a82a9314601973c0cc67e
#
_entry.id   02bc732b957a82a9314601973c0cc67e
#
_cell.length_a   1.000
_cell.length_b   1.000
_cell.length_c   1.000
_cell.angle_alpha   90.00
_cell.angle_beta   90.00
_cell.angle_gamma   90.00
#
_symmetry.space_group_name_H-M   'P 1'
#
loop_
_entity.id
_entity.type
_entity.pdbx_description
1 polymer ?
#
loop_
_entity_poly.entity_id
_entity_poly.type
_entity_poly.pdbx_seq_one_letter_code
_entity_poly.pdbx_strand_id
1 'polypeptide(L)'
;GRDNFMQRLEQALQNGLRLIQVREKYMPRIELRDFAVAVIAAARRYQAKVLVNGDIGLARELGAEGVHLTSQQLMVLERRPQIEWCGASCHDREQLQRAEALGVDFAVLAPVLPTLSHPGAPGMGWGAFAQLVEGYSLPVYALGGMREQHLSTAWANGAHGIAMMRGAWEVP
;
A
#
# COMPACT_ATOMS: atom_id res chain seq x y z
N GLY A 1 -0.88 21.92 3.15
CA GLY A 1 0.12 21.73 4.20
C GLY A 1 -0.22 20.53 5.10
N ARG A 2 0.62 20.26 6.07
CA ARG A 2 0.52 19.10 7.00
C ARG A 2 -0.82 19.06 7.74
N ASP A 3 -1.32 20.20 8.19
CA ASP A 3 -2.59 20.27 8.94
C ASP A 3 -3.78 19.81 8.09
N ASN A 4 -3.85 20.24 6.83
CA ASN A 4 -4.89 19.81 5.90
C ASN A 4 -4.81 18.28 5.64
N PHE A 5 -3.60 17.72 5.53
CA PHE A 5 -3.41 16.29 5.41
C PHE A 5 -3.94 15.55 6.63
N MET A 6 -3.59 16.01 7.84
CA MET A 6 -4.04 15.36 9.08
C MET A 6 -5.57 15.42 9.26
N GLN A 7 -6.20 16.52 8.86
CA GLN A 7 -7.68 16.60 8.86
C GLN A 7 -8.33 15.59 7.90
N ARG A 8 -7.79 15.44 6.68
CA ARG A 8 -8.27 14.46 5.71
C ARG A 8 -8.02 13.03 6.18
N LEU A 9 -6.88 12.76 6.79
CA LEU A 9 -6.59 11.47 7.39
C LEU A 9 -7.61 11.13 8.48
N GLU A 10 -7.88 12.08 9.37
CA GLU A 10 -8.89 11.91 10.42
C GLU A 10 -10.27 11.58 9.86
N GLN A 11 -10.69 12.30 8.82
CA GLN A 11 -11.96 12.04 8.13
C GLN A 11 -11.98 10.64 7.48
N ALA A 12 -10.91 10.23 6.84
CA ALA A 12 -10.80 8.90 6.23
C ALA A 12 -10.85 7.79 7.31
N LEU A 13 -10.20 8.00 8.45
CA LEU A 13 -10.25 7.08 9.59
C LEU A 13 -11.66 6.96 10.18
N GLN A 14 -12.38 8.07 10.32
CA GLN A 14 -13.79 8.09 10.73
C GLN A 14 -14.67 7.31 9.74
N ASN A 15 -14.37 7.41 8.44
CA ASN A 15 -15.08 6.72 7.37
C ASN A 15 -14.65 5.25 7.19
N GLY A 16 -13.80 4.71 8.06
CA GLY A 16 -13.48 3.28 8.06
C GLY A 16 -12.13 2.90 7.46
N LEU A 17 -11.24 3.85 7.14
CA LEU A 17 -9.86 3.53 6.75
C LEU A 17 -9.17 2.77 7.90
N ARG A 18 -8.57 1.59 7.59
CA ARG A 18 -7.95 0.72 8.61
C ARG A 18 -6.55 0.25 8.27
N LEU A 19 -6.07 0.50 7.05
CA LEU A 19 -4.72 0.16 6.63
C LEU A 19 -4.10 1.33 5.87
N ILE A 20 -2.98 1.82 6.37
CA ILE A 20 -2.31 3.03 5.87
C ILE A 20 -0.86 2.70 5.56
N GLN A 21 -0.39 3.16 4.40
CA GLN A 21 1.03 3.15 4.07
C GLN A 21 1.58 4.58 4.10
N VAL A 22 2.54 4.83 4.98
CA VAL A 22 3.33 6.07 4.98
C VAL A 22 4.43 5.95 3.93
N ARG A 23 4.34 6.79 2.88
CA ARG A 23 5.27 6.76 1.74
C ARG A 23 5.52 8.18 1.23
N GLU A 24 6.66 8.73 1.60
CA GLU A 24 7.15 10.04 1.16
C GLU A 24 8.55 9.90 0.55
N LYS A 25 8.63 9.96 -0.78
CA LYS A 25 9.87 9.67 -1.52
C LYS A 25 10.98 10.71 -1.35
N TYR A 26 10.60 11.94 -1.11
CA TYR A 26 11.51 13.09 -1.15
C TYR A 26 11.64 13.79 0.20
N MET A 27 10.94 13.31 1.21
CA MET A 27 11.00 13.86 2.56
C MET A 27 12.28 13.41 3.26
N PRO A 28 13.06 14.33 3.85
CA PRO A 28 14.20 13.96 4.67
C PRO A 28 13.79 13.01 5.80
N ARG A 29 14.69 12.07 6.17
CA ARG A 29 14.37 11.00 7.13
C ARG A 29 13.86 11.52 8.47
N ILE A 30 14.39 12.64 8.94
CA ILE A 30 13.95 13.24 10.22
C ILE A 30 12.51 13.77 10.12
N GLU A 31 12.16 14.40 9.01
CA GLU A 31 10.80 14.89 8.77
C GLU A 31 9.82 13.74 8.54
N LEU A 32 10.25 12.70 7.83
CA LEU A 32 9.47 11.48 7.62
C LEU A 32 9.16 10.80 8.96
N ARG A 33 10.14 10.75 9.87
CA ARG A 33 9.96 10.23 11.21
C ARG A 33 8.86 10.98 11.97
N ASP A 34 8.94 12.29 12.02
CA ASP A 34 7.97 13.13 12.73
C ASP A 34 6.57 13.09 12.09
N PHE A 35 6.54 12.97 10.78
CA PHE A 35 5.30 12.77 10.03
C PHE A 35 4.67 11.40 10.35
N ALA A 36 5.46 10.33 10.30
CA ALA A 36 5.00 8.98 10.59
C ALA A 36 4.51 8.84 12.04
N VAL A 37 5.18 9.46 13.01
CA VAL A 37 4.72 9.52 14.42
C VAL A 37 3.32 10.10 14.51
N ALA A 38 3.06 11.22 13.83
CA ALA A 38 1.74 11.85 13.84
C ALA A 38 0.65 10.96 13.19
N VAL A 39 0.98 10.32 12.06
CA VAL A 39 0.07 9.38 11.37
C VAL A 39 -0.24 8.17 12.26
N ILE A 40 0.77 7.56 12.87
CA ILE A 40 0.60 6.40 13.77
C ILE A 40 -0.28 6.79 14.97
N ALA A 41 -0.03 7.94 15.59
CA ALA A 41 -0.83 8.41 16.72
C ALA A 41 -2.31 8.63 16.35
N ALA A 42 -2.58 9.19 15.16
CA ALA A 42 -3.94 9.34 14.65
C ALA A 42 -4.59 7.99 14.37
N ALA A 43 -3.90 7.10 13.65
CA ALA A 43 -4.39 5.79 13.26
C ALA A 43 -4.78 4.90 14.45
N ARG A 44 -3.99 4.90 15.51
CA ARG A 44 -4.22 4.10 16.72
C ARG A 44 -5.54 4.39 17.41
N ARG A 45 -6.01 5.63 17.37
CA ARG A 45 -7.32 6.00 17.93
C ARG A 45 -8.49 5.27 17.24
N TYR A 46 -8.28 4.81 16.02
CA TYR A 46 -9.26 4.11 15.20
C TYR A 46 -8.91 2.64 14.97
N GLN A 47 -7.91 2.10 15.70
CA GLN A 47 -7.42 0.73 15.54
C GLN A 47 -6.93 0.46 14.09
N ALA A 48 -6.53 1.49 13.37
CA ALA A 48 -5.97 1.38 12.04
C ALA A 48 -4.48 1.05 12.13
N LYS A 49 -4.01 0.24 11.19
CA LYS A 49 -2.61 -0.20 11.08
C LYS A 49 -1.84 0.73 10.15
N VAL A 50 -0.61 1.03 10.53
CA VAL A 50 0.31 1.86 9.75
C VAL A 50 1.53 1.04 9.35
N LEU A 51 1.79 1.00 8.06
CA LEU A 51 3.00 0.42 7.49
C LEU A 51 3.92 1.53 6.96
N VAL A 52 5.20 1.43 7.26
CA VAL A 52 6.21 2.35 6.69
C VAL A 52 6.74 1.77 5.40
N ASN A 53 6.76 2.56 4.33
CA ASN A 53 7.28 2.10 3.05
C ASN A 53 8.81 2.06 3.03
N GLY A 54 9.38 0.90 2.74
CA GLY A 54 10.79 0.71 2.43
C GLY A 54 11.78 0.85 3.59
N ASP A 55 11.40 1.40 4.73
CA ASP A 55 12.30 1.59 5.88
C ASP A 55 11.91 0.68 7.06
N ILE A 56 12.46 -0.55 7.05
CA ILE A 56 12.23 -1.54 8.09
C ILE A 56 12.74 -1.05 9.45
N GLY A 57 13.88 -0.33 9.45
CA GLY A 57 14.48 0.23 10.66
C GLY A 57 13.56 1.28 11.28
N LEU A 58 13.06 2.21 10.49
CA LEU A 58 12.13 3.24 10.94
C LEU A 58 10.81 2.64 11.42
N ALA A 59 10.27 1.64 10.72
CA ALA A 59 9.04 0.97 11.15
C ALA A 59 9.18 0.37 12.57
N ARG A 60 10.32 -0.27 12.85
CA ARG A 60 10.63 -0.82 14.19
C ARG A 60 10.86 0.28 15.23
N GLU A 61 11.64 1.31 14.88
CA GLU A 61 11.93 2.44 15.76
C GLU A 61 10.65 3.12 16.27
N LEU A 62 9.67 3.28 15.36
CA LEU A 62 8.40 3.96 15.66
C LEU A 62 7.35 3.03 16.25
N GLY A 63 7.61 1.72 16.31
CA GLY A 63 6.61 0.73 16.68
C GLY A 63 5.41 0.72 15.73
N ALA A 64 5.62 1.02 14.44
CA ALA A 64 4.59 0.86 13.43
C ALA A 64 4.15 -0.60 13.33
N GLU A 65 2.90 -0.84 12.96
CA GLU A 65 2.38 -2.20 12.86
C GLU A 65 3.08 -3.01 11.78
N GLY A 66 3.69 -2.34 10.78
CA GLY A 66 4.37 -3.08 9.73
C GLY A 66 5.25 -2.27 8.80
N VAL A 67 5.74 -2.98 7.80
CA VAL A 67 6.52 -2.44 6.69
C VAL A 67 5.87 -2.82 5.36
N HIS A 68 5.95 -1.92 4.40
CA HIS A 68 5.59 -2.22 3.01
C HIS A 68 6.87 -2.24 2.17
N LEU A 69 7.24 -3.42 1.69
CA LEU A 69 8.45 -3.61 0.90
C LEU A 69 8.29 -3.00 -0.49
N THR A 70 9.31 -2.31 -0.95
CA THR A 70 9.42 -1.98 -2.38
C THR A 70 9.64 -3.26 -3.19
N SER A 71 9.33 -3.25 -4.48
CA SER A 71 9.59 -4.39 -5.36
C SER A 71 11.07 -4.78 -5.39
N GLN A 72 11.98 -3.81 -5.32
CA GLN A 72 13.42 -4.09 -5.24
C GLN A 72 13.79 -4.82 -3.94
N GLN A 73 13.28 -4.38 -2.79
CA GLN A 73 13.51 -5.07 -1.51
C GLN A 73 12.93 -6.47 -1.52
N LEU A 74 11.71 -6.63 -2.05
CA LEU A 74 11.06 -7.93 -2.18
C LEU A 74 11.94 -8.95 -2.92
N MET A 75 12.58 -8.51 -4.00
CA MET A 75 13.39 -9.40 -4.85
C MET A 75 14.74 -9.79 -4.23
N VAL A 76 15.29 -8.97 -3.32
CA VAL A 76 16.62 -9.23 -2.74
C VAL A 76 16.61 -9.77 -1.32
N LEU A 77 15.52 -9.60 -0.57
CA LEU A 77 15.43 -10.10 0.79
C LEU A 77 15.35 -11.63 0.81
N GLU A 78 16.24 -12.28 1.52
CA GLU A 78 16.24 -13.73 1.69
C GLU A 78 15.13 -14.22 2.63
N ARG A 79 14.74 -13.41 3.60
CA ARG A 79 13.75 -13.74 4.63
C ARG A 79 12.79 -12.57 4.87
N ARG A 80 11.55 -12.92 5.20
CA ARG A 80 10.55 -11.94 5.63
C ARG A 80 11.07 -11.16 6.84
N PRO A 81 10.95 -9.82 6.85
CA PRO A 81 11.26 -9.03 8.04
C PRO A 81 10.44 -9.48 9.26
N GLN A 82 11.07 -9.55 10.42
CA GLN A 82 10.39 -9.84 11.68
C GLN A 82 9.66 -8.58 12.17
N ILE A 83 8.46 -8.40 11.68
CA ILE A 83 7.52 -7.35 12.02
C ILE A 83 6.11 -7.91 11.83
N GLU A 84 5.13 -7.40 12.57
CA GLU A 84 3.77 -7.96 12.59
C GLU A 84 3.17 -8.03 11.18
N TRP A 85 3.16 -6.91 10.46
CA TRP A 85 2.61 -6.81 9.10
C TRP A 85 3.69 -6.52 8.06
N CYS A 86 3.68 -7.28 6.99
CA CYS A 86 4.59 -7.09 5.87
C CYS A 86 3.80 -7.12 4.56
N GLY A 87 3.65 -5.96 3.93
CA GLY A 87 3.13 -5.85 2.57
C GLY A 87 4.24 -5.75 1.54
N ALA A 88 3.94 -5.93 0.26
CA ALA A 88 4.89 -5.75 -0.82
C ALA A 88 4.27 -5.13 -2.08
N SER A 89 5.02 -4.28 -2.77
CA SER A 89 4.67 -3.79 -4.10
C SER A 89 5.11 -4.79 -5.15
N CYS A 90 4.20 -5.13 -6.07
CA CYS A 90 4.41 -6.04 -7.20
C CYS A 90 3.93 -5.40 -8.51
N HIS A 91 4.59 -5.74 -9.62
CA HIS A 91 4.28 -5.23 -10.95
C HIS A 91 4.10 -6.34 -12.00
N ASP A 92 4.46 -7.57 -11.66
CA ASP A 92 4.44 -8.73 -12.54
C ASP A 92 4.28 -10.05 -11.77
N ARG A 93 4.23 -11.14 -12.51
CA ARG A 93 4.07 -12.50 -11.97
C ARG A 93 5.26 -12.94 -11.12
N GLU A 94 6.48 -12.61 -11.52
CA GLU A 94 7.68 -12.99 -10.79
C GLU A 94 7.69 -12.39 -9.39
N GLN A 95 7.32 -11.12 -9.28
CA GLN A 95 7.24 -10.42 -8.01
C GLN A 95 6.08 -10.95 -7.13
N LEU A 96 4.94 -11.33 -7.71
CA LEU A 96 3.86 -11.99 -6.96
C LEU A 96 4.30 -13.35 -6.43
N GLN A 97 4.98 -14.17 -7.23
CA GLN A 97 5.54 -15.45 -6.79
C GLN A 97 6.55 -15.24 -5.66
N ARG A 98 7.40 -14.22 -5.79
CA ARG A 98 8.36 -13.87 -4.75
C ARG A 98 7.68 -13.40 -3.47
N ALA A 99 6.61 -12.61 -3.57
CA ALA A 99 5.83 -12.15 -2.42
C ALA A 99 5.21 -13.34 -1.65
N GLU A 100 4.61 -14.28 -2.36
CA GLU A 100 4.05 -15.50 -1.76
C GLU A 100 5.15 -16.36 -1.13
N ALA A 101 6.26 -16.59 -1.83
CA ALA A 101 7.40 -17.37 -1.33
C ALA A 101 8.09 -16.73 -0.11
N LEU A 102 8.17 -15.41 -0.05
CA LEU A 102 8.71 -14.67 1.10
C LEU A 102 7.74 -14.70 2.31
N GLY A 103 6.46 -15.01 2.09
CA GLY A 103 5.44 -15.06 3.12
C GLY A 103 4.98 -13.67 3.58
N VAL A 104 4.85 -12.71 2.67
CA VAL A 104 4.24 -11.42 3.01
C VAL A 104 2.74 -11.59 3.26
N ASP A 105 2.14 -10.68 4.03
CA ASP A 105 0.73 -10.77 4.40
C ASP A 105 -0.21 -10.33 3.28
N PHE A 106 0.26 -9.48 2.39
CA PHE A 106 -0.47 -9.04 1.18
C PHE A 106 0.47 -8.44 0.15
N ALA A 107 0.03 -8.41 -1.09
CA ALA A 107 0.69 -7.70 -2.17
C ALA A 107 -0.19 -6.55 -2.71
N VAL A 108 0.45 -5.54 -3.26
CA VAL A 108 -0.20 -4.47 -4.03
C VAL A 108 0.31 -4.56 -5.47
N LEU A 109 -0.57 -4.88 -6.41
CA LEU A 109 -0.25 -5.03 -7.82
C LEU A 109 -0.63 -3.75 -8.59
N ALA A 110 0.34 -3.17 -9.27
CA ALA A 110 0.22 -1.87 -9.94
C ALA A 110 1.09 -1.76 -11.20
N PRO A 111 0.74 -0.83 -12.12
CA PRO A 111 -0.50 -0.04 -12.17
C PRO A 111 -1.60 -0.78 -12.94
N VAL A 112 -2.82 -0.81 -12.40
CA VAL A 112 -3.97 -1.42 -13.10
C VAL A 112 -4.55 -0.46 -14.14
N LEU A 113 -4.84 0.77 -13.76
CA LEU A 113 -5.32 1.82 -14.66
C LEU A 113 -4.24 2.90 -14.86
N PRO A 114 -4.33 3.71 -15.94
CA PRO A 114 -3.41 4.83 -16.14
C PRO A 114 -3.37 5.74 -14.92
N THR A 115 -2.19 6.20 -14.55
CA THR A 115 -1.98 7.02 -13.37
C THR A 115 -0.94 8.11 -13.60
N LEU A 116 -1.18 9.29 -13.01
CA LEU A 116 -0.23 10.39 -13.04
C LEU A 116 1.08 10.10 -12.28
N SER A 117 1.12 9.06 -11.47
CA SER A 117 2.35 8.62 -10.79
C SER A 117 3.34 7.96 -11.75
N HIS A 118 2.87 7.51 -12.90
CA HIS A 118 3.68 6.96 -14.01
C HIS A 118 3.12 7.50 -15.32
N PRO A 119 3.40 8.78 -15.65
CA PRO A 119 2.89 9.41 -16.86
C PRO A 119 3.30 8.63 -18.11
N GLY A 120 2.34 8.34 -18.99
CA GLY A 120 2.59 7.60 -20.24
C GLY A 120 2.62 6.07 -20.12
N ALA A 121 2.55 5.50 -18.92
CA ALA A 121 2.36 4.06 -18.76
C ALA A 121 0.86 3.71 -18.89
N PRO A 122 0.48 2.80 -19.82
CA PRO A 122 -0.93 2.45 -20.05
C PRO A 122 -1.37 1.54 -18.96
N GLY A 123 -1.38 1.43 -17.86
CA GLY A 123 -1.86 0.39 -16.92
C GLY A 123 -2.04 -1.00 -17.55
N MET A 124 -2.01 -2.02 -16.75
CA MET A 124 -2.16 -3.40 -17.25
C MET A 124 -3.60 -3.75 -17.63
N GLY A 125 -4.56 -3.01 -17.11
CA GLY A 125 -5.99 -3.31 -17.28
C GLY A 125 -6.48 -4.47 -16.40
N TRP A 126 -7.80 -4.56 -16.24
CA TRP A 126 -8.42 -5.56 -15.37
C TRP A 126 -8.25 -7.00 -15.85
N GLY A 127 -8.24 -7.23 -17.17
CA GLY A 127 -8.04 -8.57 -17.72
C GLY A 127 -6.66 -9.15 -17.41
N ALA A 128 -5.60 -8.37 -17.58
CA ALA A 128 -4.25 -8.80 -17.21
C ALA A 128 -4.09 -8.91 -15.69
N PHE A 129 -4.71 -8.00 -14.93
CA PHE A 129 -4.73 -8.11 -13.47
C PHE A 129 -5.34 -9.45 -13.02
N ALA A 130 -6.52 -9.80 -13.52
CA ALA A 130 -7.20 -11.06 -13.17
C ALA A 130 -6.32 -12.29 -13.49
N GLN A 131 -5.68 -12.31 -14.66
CA GLN A 131 -4.78 -13.39 -15.04
C GLN A 131 -3.54 -13.48 -14.14
N LEU A 132 -3.04 -12.35 -13.66
CA LEU A 132 -1.87 -12.32 -12.79
C LEU A 132 -2.17 -12.81 -11.39
N VAL A 133 -3.34 -12.50 -10.83
CA VAL A 133 -3.72 -12.88 -9.46
C VAL A 133 -4.32 -14.28 -9.36
N GLU A 134 -4.65 -14.89 -10.49
CA GLU A 134 -5.22 -16.25 -10.52
C GLU A 134 -4.26 -17.27 -9.89
N GLY A 135 -4.80 -18.06 -8.96
CA GLY A 135 -4.08 -19.16 -8.32
C GLY A 135 -3.24 -18.79 -7.10
N TYR A 136 -3.15 -17.52 -6.72
CA TYR A 136 -2.50 -17.13 -5.48
C TYR A 136 -3.47 -17.17 -4.29
N SER A 137 -2.99 -17.66 -3.14
CA SER A 137 -3.67 -17.54 -1.85
C SER A 137 -3.38 -16.19 -1.17
N LEU A 138 -2.34 -15.52 -1.59
CA LEU A 138 -1.92 -14.20 -1.11
C LEU A 138 -2.98 -13.14 -1.45
N PRO A 139 -3.49 -12.38 -0.46
CA PRO A 139 -4.35 -11.24 -0.75
C PRO A 139 -3.64 -10.21 -1.63
N VAL A 140 -4.23 -9.88 -2.79
CA VAL A 140 -3.67 -8.89 -3.72
C VAL A 140 -4.61 -7.70 -3.85
N TYR A 141 -4.11 -6.52 -3.57
CA TYR A 141 -4.83 -5.25 -3.75
C TYR A 141 -4.48 -4.62 -5.09
N ALA A 142 -5.48 -4.10 -5.79
CA ALA A 142 -5.28 -3.35 -7.02
C ALA A 142 -4.88 -1.89 -6.72
N LEU A 143 -3.84 -1.39 -7.37
CA LEU A 143 -3.40 0.01 -7.28
C LEU A 143 -3.14 0.60 -8.67
N GLY A 144 -3.22 1.90 -8.79
CA GLY A 144 -3.03 2.66 -10.02
C GLY A 144 -4.36 3.15 -10.58
N GLY A 145 -4.60 4.45 -10.50
CA GLY A 145 -5.84 5.08 -10.94
C GLY A 145 -7.09 4.72 -10.13
N MET A 146 -6.93 4.07 -8.97
CA MET A 146 -8.05 3.57 -8.17
C MET A 146 -8.81 4.67 -7.45
N ARG A 147 -10.14 4.48 -7.41
CA ARG A 147 -11.15 5.25 -6.65
C ARG A 147 -12.14 4.27 -6.05
N GLU A 148 -12.92 4.68 -5.06
CA GLU A 148 -13.92 3.81 -4.39
C GLU A 148 -14.87 3.11 -5.36
N GLN A 149 -15.31 3.80 -6.40
CA GLN A 149 -16.17 3.23 -7.44
C GLN A 149 -15.58 2.00 -8.17
N HIS A 150 -14.25 1.79 -8.08
CA HIS A 150 -13.59 0.63 -8.71
C HIS A 150 -13.58 -0.61 -7.80
N LEU A 151 -14.06 -0.51 -6.57
CA LEU A 151 -13.97 -1.62 -5.61
C LEU A 151 -14.72 -2.87 -6.08
N SER A 152 -15.95 -2.71 -6.60
CA SER A 152 -16.73 -3.84 -7.12
C SER A 152 -16.08 -4.48 -8.36
N THR A 153 -15.50 -3.66 -9.25
CA THR A 153 -14.74 -4.16 -10.40
C THR A 153 -13.47 -4.90 -9.96
N ALA A 154 -12.78 -4.40 -8.95
CA ALA A 154 -11.60 -5.05 -8.39
C ALA A 154 -11.94 -6.44 -7.84
N TRP A 155 -13.00 -6.56 -7.05
CA TRP A 155 -13.47 -7.85 -6.54
C TRP A 155 -13.85 -8.83 -7.66
N ALA A 156 -14.58 -8.35 -8.67
CA ALA A 156 -14.96 -9.18 -9.83
C ALA A 156 -13.75 -9.70 -10.63
N ASN A 157 -12.58 -9.06 -10.49
CA ASN A 157 -11.34 -9.46 -11.12
C ASN A 157 -10.34 -10.13 -10.16
N GLY A 158 -10.79 -10.60 -9.00
CA GLY A 158 -9.98 -11.39 -8.06
C GLY A 158 -9.11 -10.57 -7.10
N ALA A 159 -9.23 -9.24 -7.09
CA ALA A 159 -8.57 -8.43 -6.08
C ALA A 159 -9.19 -8.65 -4.69
N HIS A 160 -8.37 -8.61 -3.65
CA HIS A 160 -8.85 -8.57 -2.27
C HIS A 160 -9.51 -7.21 -1.93
N GLY A 161 -9.10 -6.17 -2.62
CA GLY A 161 -9.60 -4.80 -2.50
C GLY A 161 -8.81 -3.85 -3.38
N ILE A 162 -8.91 -2.57 -3.07
CA ILE A 162 -8.16 -1.51 -3.77
C ILE A 162 -7.24 -0.76 -2.80
N ALA A 163 -6.09 -0.34 -3.31
CA ALA A 163 -5.23 0.62 -2.64
C ALA A 163 -5.31 1.96 -3.40
N MET A 164 -5.42 3.05 -2.67
CA MET A 164 -5.58 4.38 -3.24
C MET A 164 -4.48 5.31 -2.74
N MET A 165 -4.04 6.22 -3.60
CA MET A 165 -3.20 7.36 -3.20
C MET A 165 -4.04 8.64 -3.25
N ARG A 166 -4.13 9.27 -4.42
CA ARG A 166 -4.91 10.51 -4.58
C ARG A 166 -6.41 10.29 -4.43
N GLY A 167 -6.93 9.18 -4.94
CA GLY A 167 -8.34 8.84 -4.84
C GLY A 167 -8.87 8.74 -3.41
N ALA A 168 -8.00 8.47 -2.43
CA ALA A 168 -8.36 8.47 -1.02
C ALA A 168 -8.68 9.87 -0.45
N TRP A 169 -8.30 10.91 -1.16
CA TRP A 169 -8.42 12.31 -0.73
C TRP A 169 -9.40 13.14 -1.59
N GLU A 170 -9.97 12.53 -2.62
CA GLU A 170 -11.00 13.16 -3.44
C GLU A 170 -12.35 12.96 -2.71
N VAL A 171 -13.00 14.07 -2.36
CA VAL A 171 -14.38 14.03 -1.84
C VAL A 171 -15.28 13.65 -3.01
N PRO A 172 -16.24 12.70 -2.84
CA PRO A 172 -17.19 12.36 -3.88
C PRO A 172 -18.05 13.55 -4.29
#